data_b1fe6352f3e5bd6dc100731a357e0ac6
#
_entry.id   b1fe6352f3e5bd6dc100731a357e0ac6
#
_cell.length_a   1.000
_cell.length_b   1.000
_cell.length_c   1.000
_cell.angle_alpha   90.00
_cell.angle_beta   90.00
_cell.angle_gamma   90.00
#
_symmetry.space_group_name_H-M   'P 1'
#
loop_
_entity.id
_entity.type
_entity.pdbx_description
1 polymer ?
#
loop_
_entity_poly.entity_id
_entity_poly.type
_entity_poly.pdbx_seq_one_letter_code
_entity_poly.pdbx_strand_id
1 'polypeptide(L)' 'MDRLTAMRAFVTVVAEGSFTRASEQMGVSTQLVSKYVGQLEXXXXXXXXX' A
#
# COMPACT_ATOMS: atom_id res chain seq x y z
N MET A 1 -8.60 1.97 10.03
CA MET A 1 -8.01 2.45 8.79
C MET A 1 -8.88 2.05 7.61
N ASP A 2 -8.93 2.92 6.64
CA ASP A 2 -9.80 2.76 5.48
C ASP A 2 -9.31 1.67 4.56
N ARG A 3 -10.21 0.77 4.20
CA ARG A 3 -9.88 -0.22 3.20
C ARG A 3 -9.62 0.43 1.85
N LEU A 4 -10.41 1.44 1.54
CA LEU A 4 -10.23 2.15 0.27
C LEU A 4 -8.87 2.81 0.21
N THR A 5 -8.45 3.41 1.31
CA THR A 5 -7.14 4.06 1.34
C THR A 5 -6.03 3.03 1.19
N ALA A 6 -6.15 1.90 1.87
CA ALA A 6 -5.13 0.86 1.78
C ALA A 6 -5.08 0.28 0.38
N MET A 7 -6.24 0.09 -0.23
CA MET A 7 -6.30 -0.43 -1.58
C MET A 7 -5.69 0.54 -2.57
N ARG A 8 -5.96 1.82 -2.35
CA ARG A 8 -5.40 2.87 -3.19
C ARG A 8 -3.88 2.86 -3.11
N ALA A 9 -3.35 2.70 -1.90
CA ALA A 9 -1.92 2.65 -1.73
C ALA A 9 -1.33 1.47 -2.47
N PHE A 10 -1.97 0.32 -2.35
CA PHE A 10 -1.50 -0.88 -3.03
C PHE A 10 -1.48 -0.68 -4.54
N VAL A 11 -2.58 -0.18 -5.08
CA VAL A 11 -2.67 0.04 -6.52
C VAL A 11 -1.63 1.05 -6.98
N THR A 12 -1.44 2.09 -6.19
CA THR A 12 -0.46 3.11 -6.54
C THR A 12 0.94 2.53 -6.54
N VAL A 13 1.27 1.71 -5.55
CA VAL A 13 2.58 1.08 -5.51
C VAL A 13 2.79 0.21 -6.74
N VAL A 14 1.80 -0.56 -7.10
CA VAL A 14 1.91 -1.42 -8.27
C VAL A 14 2.08 -0.59 -9.54
N ALA A 15 1.30 0.46 -9.65
CA ALA A 15 1.34 1.31 -10.83
C ALA A 15 2.67 2.03 -10.96
N GLU A 16 3.19 2.53 -9.84
CA GLU A 16 4.44 3.30 -9.86
C GLU A 16 5.65 2.38 -9.83
N GLY A 17 5.48 1.20 -9.31
CA GLY A 17 6.59 0.26 -9.17
C GLY A 17 7.55 0.62 -8.06
N SER A 18 7.15 1.47 -7.14
CA SER A 18 8.03 1.92 -6.08
C SER A 18 7.22 2.52 -4.96
N PHE A 19 7.60 2.19 -3.73
CA PHE A 19 6.96 2.78 -2.55
C PHE A 19 7.21 4.27 -2.49
N THR A 20 8.42 4.68 -2.83
CA THR A 20 8.77 6.10 -2.78
C THR A 20 7.91 6.91 -3.74
N ARG A 21 7.79 6.43 -4.96
CA ARG A 21 7.00 7.15 -5.94
C ARG A 21 5.52 7.13 -5.56
N ALA A 22 5.05 6.00 -5.02
CA ALA A 22 3.67 5.92 -4.60
C ALA A 22 3.38 6.91 -3.48
N SER A 23 4.31 7.02 -2.54
CA SER A 23 4.11 7.95 -1.43
C SER A 23 4.06 9.39 -1.94
N GLU A 24 4.87 9.70 -2.92
CA GLU A 24 4.86 11.03 -3.50
C GLU A 24 3.53 11.31 -4.20
N GLN A 25 3.04 10.34 -4.92
CA GLN A 25 1.76 10.49 -5.61
C GLN A 25 0.62 10.68 -4.63
N MET A 26 0.67 9.97 -3.50
CA MET A 26 -0.40 10.05 -2.52
C MET A 26 -0.22 11.21 -1.57
N GLY A 27 0.95 11.80 -1.53
CA GLY A 27 1.22 12.90 -0.62
C GLY A 27 1.38 12.44 0.82
N VAL A 28 1.88 11.24 1.01
CA VAL A 28 2.12 10.70 2.34
C VAL A 28 3.53 10.13 2.41
N SER A 29 3.93 9.74 3.60
CA SER A 29 5.27 9.20 3.77
C SER A 29 5.35 7.78 3.24
N THR A 30 6.57 7.37 2.91
CA THR A 30 6.80 6.01 2.44
C THR A 30 6.41 5.00 3.50
N GLN A 31 6.67 5.33 4.76
CA GLN A 31 6.31 4.43 5.85
C GLN A 31 4.81 4.23 5.91
N LEU A 32 4.04 5.27 5.66
CA LEU A 32 2.59 5.16 5.66
C LEU A 32 2.11 4.25 4.54
N VAL A 33 2.69 4.41 3.36
CA VAL A 33 2.32 3.56 2.23
C VAL A 33 2.62 2.10 2.56
N SER A 34 3.78 1.86 3.13
CA SER A 34 4.16 0.51 3.52
C SER A 34 3.19 -0.06 4.53
N LYS A 35 2.75 0.77 5.47
CA LYS A 35 1.79 0.34 6.48
C LYS A 35 0.45 -0.02 5.85
N TYR A 36 -0.01 0.79 4.92
CA TYR A 36 -1.27 0.51 4.25
C TYR A 36 -1.21 -0.82 3.49
N VAL A 37 -0.13 -1.02 2.76
CA VAL A 37 0.03 -2.25 1.99
C VAL A 37 0.13 -3.44 2.93
N GLY A 38 0.84 -3.28 4.04
CA GLY A 38 0.95 -4.34 5.03
C GLY A 38 -0.40 -4.73 5.61
N GLN A 39 -1.26 -3.77 5.80
CA GLN A 39 -2.60 -4.04 6.31
C GLN A 39 -3.41 -4.87 5.34
N LEU A 40 -3.27 -4.59 4.08
CA LEU A 40 -3.96 -5.38 3.07
C LEU A 40 -3.45 -6.80 3.06
N GLU A 41 -2.19 -6.95 3.14
CA GLU A 41 -1.60 -8.28 3.20
C GLU A 41 -2.00 -9.04 4.43
N UNK A 42 -2.00 -8.35 5.30
CA UNK A 42 -2.36 -8.91 6.55
C UNK A 42 -3.76 -9.30 6.62
N UNK A 43 -4.28 -8.78 6.03
CA UNK A 43 -5.65 -8.96 5.99
C UNK A 43 -6.02 -9.98 5.01
N UNK A 44 -5.35 -9.99 4.42
CA UNK A 44 -5.64 -10.82 3.45
C UNK A 44 -5.11 -12.11 3.69
N UNK A 45 -4.91 -12.18 4.43
CA UNK A 45 -4.57 -13.18 4.49
C UNK A 45 -3.63 -13.69 3.90
N UNK A 46 -3.11 -13.28 3.85
CA UNK A 46 -2.54 -13.51 3.21
C UNK A 46 -1.74 -14.10 2.74
N UNK A 47 -1.91 -14.59 2.51
CA UNK A 47 -1.47 -15.02 2.06
C UNK A 47 -0.75 -15.07 1.41
N UNK A 48 -0.37 -14.45 1.07
CA UNK A 48 0.08 -14.45 0.47
C UNK A 48 0.88 -14.70 0.24
N UNK A 49 1.35 -15.29 0.56
CA UNK A 49 1.97 -15.47 0.27
C UNK A 49 2.47 -15.87 -0.22
N UNK A 50 2.57 -15.78 -1.07
CA UNK A 50 2.86 -16.00 -1.60
C UNK A 50 3.17 -16.24 -1.59
#